data_b3f4d37aace28fae65e363fc3f86ab68
#
_entry.id   b3f4d37aace28fae65e363fc3f86ab68
#
_cell.length_a   1.000
_cell.length_b   1.000
_cell.length_c   1.000
_cell.angle_alpha   90.00
_cell.angle_beta   90.00
_cell.angle_gamma   90.00
#
_symmetry.space_group_name_H-M   'P 1'
#
loop_
_entity.id
_entity.type
_entity.pdbx_description
1 polymer ?
#
loop_
_entity_poly.entity_id
_entity_poly.type
_entity_poly.pdbx_seq_one_letter_code
_entity_poly.pdbx_strand_id
1 'polypeptide(L)'
;MNQMTNTDITPAESLPKGMTKAQANLLSTTILKGFTVDEMKLAFHTAKGYGADIFTKEMWAIKDNQWRLQMYCSRDFLIKKAYQNKEFVSLQASAVYENDDITISEIEVKHSYSPNKDRWQLVGAWAKANTRSGTPYIKYAELKTYKPANPNQYTPWFKDPMAMIIKCAEASVLRRFSEMMSVYLDWEISEQEELPRLTRRDYKNLIEEAKWVQAYNSEDVIEYAKKHFYIFPDQEKEIKDECMKNWAIS
;
A
#
# COMPACT_ATOMS: atom_id res chain seq x y z
N MET A 1 7.63 -19.60 31.23
CA MET A 1 6.50 -19.90 30.34
C MET A 1 5.34 -19.02 30.77
N ASN A 2 5.23 -17.81 30.25
CA ASN A 2 4.02 -17.00 30.36
C ASN A 2 3.46 -16.86 28.96
N GLN A 3 2.37 -17.54 28.71
CA GLN A 3 1.53 -17.32 27.53
C GLN A 3 1.03 -15.87 27.63
N MET A 4 1.48 -15.01 26.71
CA MET A 4 0.80 -13.75 26.47
C MET A 4 -0.58 -14.09 25.94
N THR A 5 -1.53 -13.95 26.83
CA THR A 5 -2.95 -14.08 26.57
C THR A 5 -3.36 -13.09 25.49
N ASN A 6 -4.02 -13.63 24.46
CA ASN A 6 -4.89 -12.90 23.57
C ASN A 6 -5.50 -11.71 24.29
N THR A 7 -5.24 -10.50 23.80
CA THR A 7 -5.97 -9.32 24.20
C THR A 7 -7.43 -9.56 23.82
N ASP A 8 -8.20 -10.03 24.79
CA ASP A 8 -9.64 -10.10 24.69
C ASP A 8 -10.16 -8.72 24.30
N ILE A 9 -10.72 -8.64 23.09
CA ILE A 9 -11.37 -7.43 22.63
C ILE A 9 -12.52 -7.17 23.58
N THR A 10 -12.38 -6.07 24.31
CA THR A 10 -13.30 -5.49 25.26
C THR A 10 -14.78 -5.50 24.83
N PRO A 11 -15.74 -5.23 25.74
CA PRO A 11 -17.18 -5.49 25.59
C PRO A 11 -17.82 -4.90 24.31
N ALA A 12 -18.91 -5.49 23.90
CA ALA A 12 -19.67 -5.14 22.68
C ALA A 12 -19.99 -3.64 22.49
N GLU A 13 -19.94 -2.86 23.56
CA GLU A 13 -20.15 -1.40 23.56
C GLU A 13 -19.02 -0.60 22.88
N SER A 14 -17.84 -1.20 22.69
CA SER A 14 -16.68 -0.54 22.07
C SER A 14 -16.55 -0.77 20.57
N LEU A 15 -17.37 -1.64 19.97
CA LEU A 15 -17.27 -1.97 18.55
C LEU A 15 -17.98 -0.95 17.65
N PRO A 16 -17.53 -0.77 16.38
CA PRO A 16 -18.22 0.07 15.42
C PRO A 16 -19.67 -0.39 15.20
N LYS A 17 -20.60 0.57 15.06
CA LYS A 17 -22.01 0.26 14.77
C LYS A 17 -22.14 -0.57 13.50
N GLY A 18 -22.67 -1.79 13.66
CA GLY A 18 -22.86 -2.74 12.54
C GLY A 18 -21.72 -3.73 12.37
N MET A 19 -20.74 -3.78 13.29
CA MET A 19 -19.71 -4.81 13.35
C MET A 19 -20.03 -5.80 14.46
N THR A 20 -20.02 -7.09 14.15
CA THR A 20 -20.15 -8.15 15.15
C THR A 20 -18.80 -8.45 15.83
N LYS A 21 -18.84 -9.05 17.02
CA LYS A 21 -17.62 -9.46 17.74
C LYS A 21 -16.76 -10.44 16.92
N ALA A 22 -17.40 -11.36 16.18
CA ALA A 22 -16.72 -12.29 15.31
C ALA A 22 -15.99 -11.57 14.13
N GLN A 23 -16.62 -10.56 13.55
CA GLN A 23 -16.02 -9.74 12.50
C GLN A 23 -14.83 -8.92 13.03
N ALA A 24 -14.94 -8.34 14.23
CA ALA A 24 -13.85 -7.62 14.85
C ALA A 24 -12.64 -8.52 15.11
N ASN A 25 -12.88 -9.72 15.65
CA ASN A 25 -11.83 -10.71 15.85
C ASN A 25 -11.17 -11.14 14.54
N LEU A 26 -11.96 -11.36 13.47
CA LEU A 26 -11.43 -11.70 12.16
C LEU A 26 -10.52 -10.59 11.62
N LEU A 27 -10.95 -9.33 11.69
CA LEU A 27 -10.15 -8.19 11.23
C LEU A 27 -8.84 -8.07 12.02
N SER A 28 -8.89 -8.16 13.35
CA SER A 28 -7.72 -8.03 14.22
C SER A 28 -6.69 -9.15 14.04
N THR A 29 -7.12 -10.32 13.62
CA THR A 29 -6.23 -11.48 13.40
C THR A 29 -5.72 -11.59 11.98
N THR A 30 -6.34 -10.89 11.02
CA THR A 30 -6.05 -11.01 9.58
C THR A 30 -5.64 -9.66 8.96
N ILE A 31 -6.63 -8.91 8.47
CA ILE A 31 -6.43 -7.72 7.63
C ILE A 31 -5.82 -6.55 8.43
N LEU A 32 -6.27 -6.36 9.67
CA LEU A 32 -5.84 -5.27 10.55
C LEU A 32 -5.00 -5.79 11.73
N LYS A 33 -4.19 -6.81 11.50
CA LYS A 33 -3.30 -7.34 12.53
C LYS A 33 -2.29 -6.27 12.97
N GLY A 34 -2.19 -6.04 14.29
CA GLY A 34 -1.32 -5.02 14.86
C GLY A 34 -1.93 -3.61 14.92
N PHE A 35 -3.22 -3.47 14.60
CA PHE A 35 -3.97 -2.24 14.79
C PHE A 35 -4.62 -2.20 16.16
N THR A 36 -4.69 -1.01 16.76
CA THR A 36 -5.49 -0.79 17.98
C THR A 36 -6.98 -0.85 17.66
N VAL A 37 -7.80 -1.01 18.69
CA VAL A 37 -9.27 -1.02 18.53
C VAL A 37 -9.79 0.27 17.89
N ASP A 38 -9.21 1.41 18.24
CA ASP A 38 -9.66 2.70 17.72
C ASP A 38 -9.21 2.91 16.24
N GLU A 39 -8.03 2.43 15.89
CA GLU A 39 -7.59 2.40 14.48
C GLU A 39 -8.47 1.47 13.63
N MET A 40 -8.85 0.31 14.15
CA MET A 40 -9.79 -0.60 13.48
C MET A 40 -11.18 0.05 13.30
N LYS A 41 -11.66 0.76 14.32
CA LYS A 41 -12.91 1.54 14.22
C LYS A 41 -12.80 2.60 13.12
N LEU A 42 -11.71 3.37 13.10
CA LEU A 42 -11.48 4.40 12.10
C LEU A 42 -11.44 3.82 10.69
N ALA A 43 -10.67 2.75 10.48
CA ALA A 43 -10.58 2.07 9.20
C ALA A 43 -11.95 1.54 8.73
N PHE A 44 -12.71 0.92 9.61
CA PHE A 44 -14.04 0.40 9.30
C PHE A 44 -15.04 1.51 8.97
N HIS A 45 -15.06 2.58 9.78
CA HIS A 45 -15.95 3.73 9.52
C HIS A 45 -15.60 4.42 8.21
N THR A 46 -14.33 4.58 7.90
CA THR A 46 -13.87 5.18 6.64
C THR A 46 -14.32 4.33 5.45
N ALA A 47 -14.03 3.02 5.47
CA ALA A 47 -14.46 2.11 4.41
C ALA A 47 -15.99 2.15 4.22
N LYS A 48 -16.75 2.08 5.31
CA LYS A 48 -18.21 2.16 5.29
C LYS A 48 -18.73 3.50 4.76
N GLY A 49 -18.06 4.60 5.11
CA GLY A 49 -18.41 5.95 4.61
C GLY A 49 -18.33 6.04 3.09
N TYR A 50 -17.35 5.36 2.49
CA TYR A 50 -17.24 5.25 1.04
C TYR A 50 -18.12 4.14 0.43
N GLY A 51 -18.82 3.35 1.24
CA GLY A 51 -19.60 2.18 0.79
C GLY A 51 -18.73 1.04 0.32
N ALA A 52 -17.53 0.92 0.89
CA ALA A 52 -16.57 -0.14 0.61
C ALA A 52 -16.68 -1.27 1.65
N ASP A 53 -16.41 -2.49 1.22
CA ASP A 53 -16.29 -3.64 2.09
C ASP A 53 -14.81 -3.92 2.40
N ILE A 54 -14.46 -3.79 3.68
CA ILE A 54 -13.09 -4.05 4.15
C ILE A 54 -12.74 -5.55 4.12
N PHE A 55 -13.74 -6.44 4.23
CA PHE A 55 -13.53 -7.89 4.23
C PHE A 55 -13.21 -8.43 2.84
N THR A 56 -13.77 -7.82 1.79
CA THR A 56 -13.47 -8.15 0.39
C THR A 56 -12.26 -7.40 -0.15
N LYS A 57 -11.57 -6.62 0.70
CA LYS A 57 -10.45 -5.78 0.32
C LYS A 57 -10.80 -4.75 -0.77
N GLU A 58 -12.03 -4.26 -0.79
CA GLU A 58 -12.36 -3.08 -1.57
C GLU A 58 -11.64 -1.84 -1.03
N MET A 59 -11.54 -1.76 0.31
CA MET A 59 -10.66 -0.84 1.02
C MET A 59 -9.96 -1.56 2.18
N TRP A 60 -8.77 -1.12 2.52
CA TRP A 60 -8.01 -1.58 3.69
C TRP A 60 -7.13 -0.47 4.24
N ALA A 61 -6.55 -0.71 5.41
CA ALA A 61 -5.65 0.21 6.06
C ALA A 61 -4.25 -0.40 6.17
N ILE A 62 -3.23 0.44 6.03
CA ILE A 62 -1.83 0.11 6.29
C ILE A 62 -1.28 1.19 7.24
N LYS A 63 -0.34 0.86 8.09
CA LYS A 63 0.45 1.83 8.84
C LYS A 63 1.67 2.22 8.01
N ASP A 64 1.87 3.51 7.81
CA ASP A 64 3.09 4.02 7.19
C ASP A 64 4.30 3.89 8.14
N ASN A 65 5.49 4.27 7.69
CA ASN A 65 6.72 4.21 8.49
C ASN A 65 6.71 5.12 9.73
N GLN A 66 5.74 6.04 9.81
CA GLN A 66 5.50 6.90 10.98
C GLN A 66 4.34 6.41 11.83
N TRP A 67 3.91 5.16 11.63
CA TRP A 67 2.77 4.52 12.31
C TRP A 67 1.42 5.22 12.11
N ARG A 68 1.31 6.07 11.09
CA ARG A 68 0.05 6.73 10.74
C ARG A 68 -0.80 5.78 9.91
N LEU A 69 -2.08 5.72 10.24
CA LEU A 69 -3.05 4.94 9.49
C LEU A 69 -3.28 5.60 8.12
N GLN A 70 -3.04 4.84 7.06
CA GLN A 70 -3.32 5.22 5.68
C GLN A 70 -4.40 4.30 5.12
N MET A 71 -5.39 4.88 4.45
CA MET A 71 -6.46 4.12 3.82
C MET A 71 -6.16 3.92 2.34
N TYR A 72 -6.34 2.70 1.89
CA TYR A 72 -6.13 2.26 0.51
C TYR A 72 -7.41 1.70 -0.06
N CYS A 73 -7.56 1.76 -1.38
CA CYS A 73 -8.66 1.11 -2.09
C CYS A 73 -8.14 0.30 -3.29
N SER A 74 -8.91 -0.68 -3.70
CA SER A 74 -8.61 -1.44 -4.90
C SER A 74 -8.98 -0.65 -6.17
N ARG A 75 -8.28 -0.92 -7.28
CA ARG A 75 -8.64 -0.41 -8.60
C ARG A 75 -10.09 -0.78 -8.96
N ASP A 76 -10.49 -2.00 -8.66
CA ASP A 76 -11.82 -2.49 -9.00
C ASP A 76 -12.91 -1.76 -8.21
N PHE A 77 -12.62 -1.36 -6.98
CA PHE A 77 -13.51 -0.49 -6.21
C PHE A 77 -13.63 0.90 -6.83
N LEU A 78 -12.52 1.50 -7.30
CA LEU A 78 -12.58 2.77 -8.04
C LEU A 78 -13.43 2.66 -9.31
N ILE A 79 -13.29 1.58 -10.06
CA ILE A 79 -14.12 1.31 -11.24
C ILE A 79 -15.58 1.18 -10.85
N LYS A 80 -15.89 0.39 -9.81
CA LYS A 80 -17.25 0.24 -9.27
C LYS A 80 -17.87 1.60 -8.91
N LYS A 81 -17.09 2.48 -8.26
CA LYS A 81 -17.53 3.83 -7.91
C LYS A 81 -17.71 4.73 -9.14
N ALA A 82 -16.80 4.66 -10.11
CA ALA A 82 -16.92 5.44 -11.34
C ALA A 82 -18.19 5.07 -12.10
N TYR A 83 -18.55 3.79 -12.20
CA TYR A 83 -19.82 3.37 -12.84
C TYR A 83 -21.09 3.82 -12.09
N GLN A 84 -20.99 4.19 -10.82
CA GLN A 84 -22.10 4.81 -10.08
C GLN A 84 -22.28 6.29 -10.43
N ASN A 85 -21.24 6.92 -11.00
CA ASN A 85 -21.29 8.31 -11.43
C ASN A 85 -22.01 8.41 -12.78
N LYS A 86 -23.04 9.26 -12.86
CA LYS A 86 -23.88 9.40 -14.06
C LYS A 86 -23.12 9.93 -15.27
N GLU A 87 -22.03 10.66 -15.07
CA GLU A 87 -21.18 11.18 -16.14
C GLU A 87 -20.23 10.16 -16.73
N PHE A 88 -19.85 9.13 -15.98
CA PHE A 88 -18.92 8.11 -16.44
C PHE A 88 -19.59 7.15 -17.43
N VAL A 89 -18.93 6.92 -18.57
CA VAL A 89 -19.42 6.00 -19.62
C VAL A 89 -18.53 4.81 -19.76
N SER A 90 -17.24 5.02 -19.97
CA SER A 90 -16.27 3.92 -20.19
C SER A 90 -14.85 4.37 -19.92
N LEU A 91 -13.98 3.39 -19.70
CA LEU A 91 -12.55 3.55 -19.49
C LEU A 91 -11.78 2.84 -20.59
N GLN A 92 -10.76 3.50 -21.13
CA GLN A 92 -9.78 2.94 -22.05
C GLN A 92 -8.39 3.27 -21.52
N ALA A 93 -7.45 2.33 -21.61
CA ALA A 93 -6.06 2.55 -21.22
C ALA A 93 -5.14 1.65 -22.03
N SER A 94 -3.91 2.10 -22.21
CA SER A 94 -2.86 1.33 -22.86
C SER A 94 -1.48 1.76 -22.39
N ALA A 95 -0.56 0.80 -22.32
CA ALA A 95 0.86 1.07 -22.13
C ALA A 95 1.46 1.73 -23.37
N VAL A 96 2.45 2.58 -23.16
CA VAL A 96 3.19 3.32 -24.18
C VAL A 96 4.66 2.93 -24.14
N TYR A 97 5.20 2.63 -25.31
CA TYR A 97 6.60 2.31 -25.52
C TYR A 97 7.27 3.37 -26.39
N GLU A 98 8.59 3.50 -26.32
CA GLU A 98 9.36 4.55 -27.00
C GLU A 98 9.11 4.64 -28.50
N ASN A 99 8.86 3.50 -29.13
CA ASN A 99 8.64 3.42 -30.58
C ASN A 99 7.16 3.35 -30.99
N ASP A 100 6.24 3.58 -30.08
CA ASP A 100 4.82 3.72 -30.41
C ASP A 100 4.56 5.09 -31.05
N ASP A 101 3.67 5.13 -32.02
CA ASP A 101 3.15 6.39 -32.57
C ASP A 101 1.98 6.84 -31.69
N ILE A 102 2.21 7.88 -30.90
CA ILE A 102 1.22 8.37 -29.94
C ILE A 102 1.11 9.89 -29.98
N THR A 103 -0.13 10.36 -30.03
CA THR A 103 -0.49 11.77 -29.84
C THR A 103 -1.60 11.86 -28.79
N ILE A 104 -1.37 12.64 -27.75
CA ILE A 104 -2.34 12.89 -26.70
C ILE A 104 -2.71 14.36 -26.73
N SER A 105 -4.02 14.63 -26.83
CA SER A 105 -4.63 15.94 -26.69
C SER A 105 -5.61 15.96 -25.50
N GLU A 106 -6.22 17.09 -25.24
CA GLU A 106 -7.24 17.21 -24.18
C GLU A 106 -8.51 16.39 -24.44
N ILE A 107 -8.79 16.08 -25.71
CA ILE A 107 -10.04 15.42 -26.13
C ILE A 107 -9.80 14.06 -26.79
N GLU A 108 -8.60 13.76 -27.23
CA GLU A 108 -8.32 12.56 -28.01
C GLU A 108 -6.96 11.94 -27.68
N VAL A 109 -6.91 10.62 -27.76
CA VAL A 109 -5.66 9.85 -27.78
C VAL A 109 -5.66 9.08 -29.10
N LYS A 110 -4.65 9.34 -29.92
CA LYS A 110 -4.31 8.52 -31.09
C LYS A 110 -3.08 7.72 -30.71
N HIS A 111 -3.22 6.42 -30.67
CA HIS A 111 -2.14 5.52 -30.29
C HIS A 111 -2.15 4.31 -31.23
N SER A 112 -1.07 4.13 -31.94
CA SER A 112 -0.87 3.01 -32.84
C SER A 112 0.51 2.41 -32.68
N TYR A 113 0.58 1.10 -32.85
CA TYR A 113 1.81 0.33 -32.88
C TYR A 113 1.65 -0.88 -33.80
N SER A 114 2.76 -1.37 -34.31
CA SER A 114 2.75 -2.59 -35.14
C SER A 114 2.92 -3.82 -34.23
N PRO A 115 1.97 -4.75 -34.21
CA PRO A 115 2.07 -5.96 -33.38
C PRO A 115 3.21 -6.90 -33.80
N ASN A 116 3.73 -6.72 -35.04
CA ASN A 116 4.80 -7.55 -35.59
C ASN A 116 6.20 -6.93 -35.44
N LYS A 117 6.32 -5.78 -34.75
CA LYS A 117 7.60 -5.14 -34.45
C LYS A 117 7.87 -5.25 -32.98
N ASP A 118 9.11 -5.49 -32.61
CA ASP A 118 9.53 -5.44 -31.22
C ASP A 118 9.23 -4.06 -30.63
N ARG A 119 8.55 -4.04 -29.52
CA ARG A 119 8.32 -2.81 -28.77
C ARG A 119 9.54 -2.55 -27.89
N TRP A 120 10.00 -1.31 -27.89
CA TRP A 120 11.21 -0.91 -27.19
C TRP A 120 10.98 -0.77 -25.68
N GLN A 121 11.54 0.26 -25.08
CA GLN A 121 11.42 0.46 -23.65
C GLN A 121 10.01 0.98 -23.29
N LEU A 122 9.43 0.44 -22.21
CA LEU A 122 8.20 0.96 -21.64
C LEU A 122 8.46 2.36 -21.05
N VAL A 123 7.68 3.36 -21.44
CA VAL A 123 7.85 4.75 -20.99
C VAL A 123 6.68 5.28 -20.17
N GLY A 124 5.51 4.68 -20.29
CA GLY A 124 4.34 5.12 -19.54
C GLY A 124 3.07 4.38 -19.92
N ALA A 125 1.95 4.97 -19.54
CA ALA A 125 0.62 4.55 -19.96
C ALA A 125 -0.32 5.75 -20.02
N TRP A 126 -1.35 5.65 -20.84
CA TRP A 126 -2.45 6.60 -20.83
C TRP A 126 -3.76 5.93 -20.42
N ALA A 127 -4.64 6.73 -19.87
CA ALA A 127 -6.02 6.33 -19.61
C ALA A 127 -6.97 7.45 -20.07
N LYS A 128 -8.12 7.06 -20.60
CA LYS A 128 -9.19 7.94 -21.07
C LYS A 128 -10.52 7.44 -20.54
N ALA A 129 -11.22 8.28 -19.79
CA ALA A 129 -12.62 8.08 -19.47
C ALA A 129 -13.49 8.86 -20.43
N ASN A 130 -14.45 8.20 -21.03
CA ASN A 130 -15.50 8.86 -21.83
C ASN A 130 -16.63 9.30 -20.89
N THR A 131 -17.18 10.49 -21.15
CA THR A 131 -18.27 11.07 -20.36
C THR A 131 -19.55 11.21 -21.18
N ARG A 132 -20.68 11.34 -20.52
CA ARG A 132 -21.97 11.60 -21.19
C ARG A 132 -22.02 12.99 -21.82
N SER A 133 -21.32 13.96 -21.22
CA SER A 133 -21.19 15.32 -21.79
C SER A 133 -20.37 15.36 -23.08
N GLY A 134 -19.71 14.27 -23.44
CA GLY A 134 -18.86 14.16 -24.63
C GLY A 134 -17.43 14.65 -24.44
N THR A 135 -17.10 15.32 -23.33
CA THR A 135 -15.74 15.75 -23.03
C THR A 135 -15.02 14.64 -22.28
N PRO A 136 -14.03 13.97 -22.86
CA PRO A 136 -13.32 12.89 -22.20
C PRO A 136 -12.39 13.44 -21.12
N TYR A 137 -12.00 12.54 -20.19
CA TYR A 137 -10.95 12.81 -19.22
C TYR A 137 -9.74 11.95 -19.52
N ILE A 138 -8.60 12.58 -19.82
CA ILE A 138 -7.39 11.88 -20.26
C ILE A 138 -6.25 12.19 -19.31
N LYS A 139 -5.49 11.15 -18.94
CA LYS A 139 -4.26 11.25 -18.17
C LYS A 139 -3.18 10.36 -18.76
N TYR A 140 -1.96 10.87 -18.73
CA TYR A 140 -0.74 10.11 -19.02
C TYR A 140 0.03 9.91 -17.72
N ALA A 141 0.43 8.69 -17.45
CA ALA A 141 1.29 8.31 -16.34
C ALA A 141 2.67 7.96 -16.87
N GLU A 142 3.67 8.75 -16.51
CA GLU A 142 5.05 8.53 -16.91
C GLU A 142 5.71 7.48 -16.01
N LEU A 143 6.31 6.44 -16.59
CA LEU A 143 6.87 5.32 -15.83
C LEU A 143 7.88 5.77 -14.78
N LYS A 144 8.77 6.70 -15.12
CA LYS A 144 9.82 7.17 -14.20
C LYS A 144 9.27 7.87 -12.95
N THR A 145 8.03 8.40 -13.00
CA THR A 145 7.39 9.09 -11.88
C THR A 145 6.78 8.11 -10.89
N TYR A 146 6.30 6.96 -11.37
CA TYR A 146 5.55 6.00 -10.56
C TYR A 146 6.35 4.76 -10.16
N LYS A 147 7.27 4.34 -11.03
CA LYS A 147 8.06 3.14 -10.76
C LYS A 147 9.11 3.42 -9.69
N PRO A 148 9.18 2.63 -8.60
CA PRO A 148 10.27 2.71 -7.64
C PRO A 148 11.64 2.55 -8.34
N ALA A 149 12.66 3.25 -7.85
CA ALA A 149 14.01 3.19 -8.43
C ALA A 149 14.57 1.76 -8.40
N ASN A 150 14.37 1.06 -7.29
CA ASN A 150 14.82 -0.32 -7.07
C ASN A 150 13.64 -1.19 -6.59
N PRO A 151 12.74 -1.61 -7.49
CA PRO A 151 11.61 -2.43 -7.09
C PRO A 151 12.09 -3.79 -6.58
N ASN A 152 11.61 -4.20 -5.40
CA ASN A 152 11.87 -5.51 -4.85
C ASN A 152 11.32 -6.59 -5.81
N GLN A 153 12.07 -7.71 -5.99
CA GLN A 153 11.70 -8.82 -6.87
C GLN A 153 10.33 -9.46 -6.57
N TYR A 154 9.80 -9.27 -5.36
CA TYR A 154 8.48 -9.79 -4.95
C TYR A 154 7.33 -8.83 -5.27
N THR A 155 7.63 -7.61 -5.68
CA THR A 155 6.63 -6.59 -5.93
C THR A 155 5.99 -6.69 -7.31
N PRO A 156 4.75 -6.23 -7.46
CA PRO A 156 4.12 -6.14 -8.77
C PRO A 156 4.92 -5.28 -9.76
N TRP A 157 5.58 -4.22 -9.31
CA TRP A 157 6.42 -3.36 -10.15
C TRP A 157 7.62 -4.08 -10.76
N PHE A 158 8.16 -5.09 -10.08
CA PHE A 158 9.24 -5.91 -10.64
C PHE A 158 8.69 -6.96 -11.62
N LYS A 159 7.56 -7.59 -11.26
CA LYS A 159 6.98 -8.71 -12.04
C LYS A 159 6.31 -8.25 -13.32
N ASP A 160 5.53 -7.17 -13.24
CA ASP A 160 4.74 -6.65 -14.36
C ASP A 160 4.63 -5.12 -14.29
N PRO A 161 5.70 -4.39 -14.65
CA PRO A 161 5.70 -2.92 -14.65
C PRO A 161 4.68 -2.34 -15.65
N MET A 162 4.36 -3.07 -16.73
CA MET A 162 3.37 -2.64 -17.72
C MET A 162 1.97 -2.59 -17.10
N ALA A 163 1.53 -3.66 -16.45
CA ALA A 163 0.23 -3.67 -15.77
C ALA A 163 0.17 -2.61 -14.67
N MET A 164 1.28 -2.38 -13.96
CA MET A 164 1.32 -1.39 -12.88
C MET A 164 1.17 0.03 -13.40
N ILE A 165 1.87 0.42 -14.47
CA ILE A 165 1.75 1.79 -14.99
C ILE A 165 0.39 2.05 -15.62
N ILE A 166 -0.24 1.04 -16.24
CA ILE A 166 -1.62 1.13 -16.73
C ILE A 166 -2.56 1.42 -15.57
N LYS A 167 -2.45 0.68 -14.46
CA LYS A 167 -3.26 0.90 -13.26
C LYS A 167 -3.08 2.32 -12.71
N CYS A 168 -1.87 2.87 -12.70
CA CYS A 168 -1.62 4.24 -12.28
C CYS A 168 -2.35 5.27 -13.15
N ALA A 169 -2.31 5.10 -14.48
CA ALA A 169 -3.03 5.95 -15.40
C ALA A 169 -4.54 5.86 -15.21
N GLU A 170 -5.08 4.66 -15.10
CA GLU A 170 -6.50 4.41 -14.86
C GLU A 170 -6.98 5.03 -13.53
N ALA A 171 -6.23 4.82 -12.46
CA ALA A 171 -6.55 5.38 -11.16
C ALA A 171 -6.61 6.90 -11.17
N SER A 172 -5.66 7.54 -11.86
CA SER A 172 -5.62 9.00 -12.00
C SER A 172 -6.86 9.57 -12.68
N VAL A 173 -7.46 8.81 -13.60
CA VAL A 173 -8.71 9.17 -14.28
C VAL A 173 -9.94 8.83 -13.43
N LEU A 174 -9.97 7.62 -12.86
CA LEU A 174 -11.12 7.11 -12.09
C LEU A 174 -11.42 7.92 -10.83
N ARG A 175 -10.40 8.48 -10.18
CA ARG A 175 -10.58 9.34 -9.00
C ARG A 175 -11.50 10.52 -9.25
N ARG A 176 -11.52 11.06 -10.45
CA ARG A 176 -12.41 12.15 -10.82
C ARG A 176 -13.89 11.77 -10.69
N PHE A 177 -14.21 10.50 -10.86
CA PHE A 177 -15.57 9.99 -10.86
C PHE A 177 -15.95 9.26 -9.58
N SER A 178 -14.99 9.00 -8.71
CA SER A 178 -15.20 8.15 -7.52
C SER A 178 -15.38 8.92 -6.21
N GLU A 179 -15.21 10.27 -6.23
CA GLU A 179 -15.23 11.12 -5.02
C GLU A 179 -14.19 10.71 -3.94
N MET A 180 -13.16 9.99 -4.33
CA MET A 180 -12.16 9.39 -3.43
C MET A 180 -10.80 10.07 -3.55
N MET A 181 -10.77 11.40 -3.40
CA MET A 181 -9.55 12.20 -3.64
C MET A 181 -8.45 12.00 -2.60
N SER A 182 -8.78 11.53 -1.40
CA SER A 182 -7.85 11.37 -0.27
C SER A 182 -7.52 9.93 0.09
N VAL A 183 -7.91 8.97 -0.76
CA VAL A 183 -7.61 7.56 -0.56
C VAL A 183 -6.55 7.11 -1.55
N TYR A 184 -5.51 6.48 -1.04
CA TYR A 184 -4.41 5.97 -1.87
C TYR A 184 -4.77 4.62 -2.50
N LEU A 185 -4.12 4.30 -3.61
CA LEU A 185 -4.07 2.95 -4.15
C LEU A 185 -2.80 2.27 -3.64
N ASP A 186 -2.84 0.96 -3.50
CA ASP A 186 -1.74 0.16 -2.95
C ASP A 186 -0.40 0.30 -3.68
N TRP A 187 -0.40 0.79 -4.91
CA TRP A 187 0.79 1.03 -5.73
C TRP A 187 1.19 2.51 -5.89
N GLU A 188 0.40 3.47 -5.40
CA GLU A 188 0.69 4.91 -5.56
C GLU A 188 1.68 5.44 -4.55
N ILE A 189 1.78 4.80 -3.42
CA ILE A 189 2.93 5.00 -2.57
C ILE A 189 4.03 4.18 -3.23
N SER A 190 4.99 4.88 -3.84
CA SER A 190 6.27 4.25 -4.11
C SER A 190 6.60 3.47 -2.85
N GLU A 191 6.80 2.15 -2.97
CA GLU A 191 7.35 1.38 -1.87
C GLU A 191 8.58 2.16 -1.39
N GLN A 192 8.42 3.00 -0.39
CA GLN A 192 9.49 3.23 0.55
C GLN A 192 9.80 1.81 0.96
N GLU A 193 11.00 1.37 0.63
CA GLU A 193 11.47 0.00 0.81
C GLU A 193 10.73 -0.58 1.99
N GLU A 194 9.78 -1.52 1.76
CA GLU A 194 9.20 -2.25 2.87
C GLU A 194 10.37 -2.99 3.47
N LEU A 195 10.94 -2.38 4.48
CA LEU A 195 12.02 -3.00 5.22
C LEU A 195 11.51 -4.38 5.64
N PRO A 196 12.24 -5.45 5.36
CA PRO A 196 11.80 -6.78 5.71
C PRO A 196 11.46 -6.80 7.20
N ARG A 197 10.37 -7.46 7.57
CA ARG A 197 10.03 -7.61 8.99
C ARG A 197 11.17 -8.30 9.70
N LEU A 198 11.58 -7.77 10.85
CA LEU A 198 12.59 -8.37 11.69
C LEU A 198 12.09 -9.75 12.13
N THR A 199 12.61 -10.81 11.51
CA THR A 199 12.26 -12.17 11.89
C THR A 199 13.01 -12.56 13.18
N ARG A 200 12.58 -13.64 13.83
CA ARG A 200 13.26 -14.14 15.04
C ARG A 200 14.71 -14.56 14.76
N ARG A 201 15.03 -14.92 13.52
CA ARG A 201 16.39 -15.23 13.06
C ARG A 201 17.22 -13.96 12.91
N ASP A 202 16.66 -12.96 12.25
CA ASP A 202 17.33 -11.67 12.04
C ASP A 202 17.56 -10.95 13.37
N TYR A 203 16.60 -11.03 14.29
CA TYR A 203 16.74 -10.54 15.67
C TYR A 203 17.93 -11.18 16.39
N LYS A 204 18.06 -12.52 16.32
CA LYS A 204 19.21 -13.21 16.93
C LYS A 204 20.52 -12.76 16.33
N ASN A 205 20.61 -12.70 15.01
CA ASN A 205 21.80 -12.24 14.32
C ASN A 205 22.16 -10.80 14.72
N LEU A 206 21.16 -9.90 14.76
CA LEU A 206 21.34 -8.51 15.18
C LEU A 206 21.92 -8.40 16.60
N ILE A 207 21.37 -9.16 17.54
CA ILE A 207 21.88 -9.16 18.93
C ILE A 207 23.27 -9.82 19.04
N GLU A 208 23.55 -10.85 18.27
CA GLU A 208 24.89 -11.46 18.22
C GLU A 208 25.90 -10.49 17.61
N GLU A 209 25.60 -9.84 16.51
CA GLU A 209 26.46 -8.81 15.91
C GLU A 209 26.70 -7.64 16.88
N ALA A 210 25.66 -7.16 17.55
CA ALA A 210 25.79 -6.11 18.55
C ALA A 210 26.72 -6.49 19.73
N LYS A 211 26.76 -7.75 20.11
CA LYS A 211 27.70 -8.28 21.14
C LYS A 211 29.17 -8.25 20.68
N TRP A 212 29.44 -8.49 19.41
CA TRP A 212 30.80 -8.47 18.86
C TRP A 212 31.34 -7.05 18.70
N VAL A 213 30.48 -6.08 18.44
CA VAL A 213 30.86 -4.68 18.25
C VAL A 213 30.61 -3.93 19.56
N GLN A 214 31.53 -4.08 20.52
CA GLN A 214 31.47 -3.49 21.89
C GLN A 214 31.27 -1.96 21.97
N ALA A 215 31.03 -1.29 20.87
CA ALA A 215 30.91 0.16 20.75
C ALA A 215 29.46 0.66 20.60
N TYR A 216 28.45 -0.18 20.44
CA TYR A 216 27.08 0.26 20.21
C TYR A 216 26.27 0.32 21.51
N ASN A 217 25.65 1.48 21.77
CA ASN A 217 24.59 1.56 22.75
C ASN A 217 23.29 0.98 22.17
N SER A 218 22.29 0.79 23.01
CA SER A 218 20.99 0.22 22.56
C SER A 218 20.29 1.05 21.49
N GLU A 219 20.55 2.36 21.43
CA GLU A 219 19.96 3.28 20.47
C GLU A 219 20.56 3.08 19.08
N ASP A 220 21.87 2.87 18.98
CA ASP A 220 22.55 2.58 17.71
C ASP A 220 22.06 1.26 17.09
N VAL A 221 21.85 0.24 17.93
CA VAL A 221 21.31 -1.07 17.49
C VAL A 221 19.88 -0.93 16.97
N ILE A 222 19.07 -0.10 17.63
CA ILE A 222 17.70 0.15 17.21
C ILE A 222 17.68 1.00 15.93
N GLU A 223 18.54 1.99 15.81
CA GLU A 223 18.64 2.80 14.60
C GLU A 223 19.05 1.94 13.40
N TYR A 224 20.05 1.07 13.57
CA TYR A 224 20.44 0.10 12.56
C TYR A 224 19.29 -0.83 12.20
N ALA A 225 18.59 -1.38 13.20
CA ALA A 225 17.44 -2.24 12.97
C ALA A 225 16.32 -1.54 12.20
N LYS A 226 16.00 -0.29 12.57
CA LYS A 226 15.00 0.55 11.87
C LYS A 226 15.39 0.89 10.42
N LYS A 227 16.68 0.93 10.14
CA LYS A 227 17.19 1.20 8.78
C LYS A 227 17.09 -0.02 7.85
N HIS A 228 17.18 -1.24 8.40
CA HIS A 228 17.25 -2.46 7.61
C HIS A 228 16.02 -3.37 7.78
N PHE A 229 15.24 -3.18 8.83
CA PHE A 229 14.09 -4.00 9.16
C PHE A 229 12.92 -3.14 9.64
N TYR A 230 11.71 -3.63 9.34
CA TYR A 230 10.52 -3.14 10.00
C TYR A 230 10.42 -3.79 11.38
N ILE A 231 10.54 -2.98 12.44
CA ILE A 231 10.48 -3.46 13.84
C ILE A 231 9.22 -2.95 14.54
N PHE A 232 8.60 -3.83 15.32
CA PHE A 232 7.45 -3.47 16.15
C PHE A 232 7.91 -2.82 17.46
N PRO A 233 7.08 -1.99 18.14
CA PRO A 233 7.43 -1.35 19.40
C PRO A 233 7.84 -2.32 20.51
N ASP A 234 7.23 -3.50 20.56
CA ASP A 234 7.58 -4.59 21.47
C ASP A 234 8.95 -5.17 21.15
N GLN A 235 9.31 -5.29 19.88
CA GLN A 235 10.65 -5.71 19.46
C GLN A 235 11.70 -4.64 19.79
N GLU A 236 11.36 -3.37 19.64
CA GLU A 236 12.25 -2.27 20.05
C GLU A 236 12.54 -2.32 21.55
N LYS A 237 11.51 -2.56 22.37
CA LYS A 237 11.66 -2.75 23.81
C LYS A 237 12.50 -3.98 24.11
N GLU A 238 12.27 -5.10 23.43
CA GLU A 238 13.01 -6.33 23.60
C GLU A 238 14.51 -6.16 23.26
N ILE A 239 14.83 -5.41 22.18
CA ILE A 239 16.21 -5.05 21.83
C ILE A 239 16.85 -4.23 22.93
N LYS A 240 16.17 -3.20 23.47
CA LYS A 240 16.66 -2.37 24.57
C LYS A 240 16.97 -3.21 25.82
N ASP A 241 16.01 -4.03 26.23
CA ASP A 241 16.12 -4.87 27.42
C ASP A 241 17.28 -5.88 27.28
N GLU A 242 17.47 -6.47 26.09
CA GLU A 242 18.53 -7.45 25.83
C GLU A 242 19.91 -6.77 25.76
N CYS A 243 20.01 -5.59 25.15
CA CYS A 243 21.24 -4.82 25.14
C CYS A 243 21.66 -4.40 26.56
N MET A 244 20.72 -3.94 27.40
CA MET A 244 21.01 -3.57 28.79
C MET A 244 21.48 -4.74 29.62
N LYS A 245 20.91 -5.94 29.45
CA LYS A 245 21.34 -7.15 30.16
C LYS A 245 22.77 -7.58 29.80
N ASN A 246 23.14 -7.44 28.54
CA ASN A 246 24.46 -7.88 28.06
C ASN A 246 25.58 -6.88 28.39
N TRP A 247 25.27 -5.58 28.60
CA TRP A 247 26.26 -4.56 28.96
C TRP A 247 26.40 -4.29 30.47
N ALA A 248 25.45 -4.76 31.27
CA ALA A 248 25.55 -4.70 32.72
C ALA A 248 26.53 -5.74 33.32
N ILE A 249 27.13 -6.61 32.50
CA ILE A 249 28.01 -7.70 32.90
C ILE A 249 29.49 -7.42 32.51
N SER A 250 29.76 -6.27 31.90
CA SER A 250 31.11 -5.77 31.56
C SER A 250 31.47 -4.63 32.49
#